data_ca4d594d1b541a4c4800a60bbceb34a2
#
_entry.id   ca4d594d1b541a4c4800a60bbceb34a2
#
_cell.length_a   1.000
_cell.length_b   1.000
_cell.length_c   1.000
_cell.angle_alpha   90.00
_cell.angle_beta   90.00
_cell.angle_gamma   90.00
#
_symmetry.space_group_name_H-M   'P 1'
#
loop_
_entity.id
_entity.type
_entity.pdbx_description
1 polymer ?
#
loop_
_entity_poly.entity_id
_entity_poly.type
_entity_poly.pdbx_seq_one_letter_code
_entity_poly.pdbx_strand_id
1 'polypeptide(L)'
;MKKINNVSFIFLGMILLIFTVWSATDTSFSSMKGIEHQETLKKINACENSKTNNSFETYMTISSQFNVDWSGCDLTGVVLRYISLEDANLNNADLSGADLTGANLIGADLRNAKLFGVDLRGADLYQADLENAILDGADLRDTMMEDVNLNNASLKHAYIYKTILAETEFTNVDASYANFCGQDLTKKIFHNTNLSGANLAHTKMQYTYLGKAVLHMTNFEESNLIGSDFSGNSLKGANFQGSNLYSANLQNADLREANLQNADLGGADLGGADLTNAKIFGIDFSTTKISGTDLNVAVHTEIIKNNQKSDIKLLQKYSNVSEKNFSNLDISNIDISESKLQDNDFSNSNLENNKMAHVDFQGSDLS
;
A
#
# COMPACT_ATOMS: atom_id res chain seq x y z
N MET A 1 6.47 51.71 -20.34
CA MET A 1 6.50 51.56 -18.86
C MET A 1 5.79 50.28 -18.50
N LYS A 2 6.54 49.20 -18.30
CA LYS A 2 6.00 47.90 -17.88
C LYS A 2 6.02 47.83 -16.35
N LYS A 3 4.87 47.55 -15.74
CA LYS A 3 4.76 47.28 -14.29
C LYS A 3 5.59 46.04 -13.93
N ILE A 4 6.62 46.19 -13.15
CA ILE A 4 7.38 45.11 -12.53
C ILE A 4 6.57 44.67 -11.33
N ASN A 5 6.17 43.41 -11.32
CA ASN A 5 5.37 42.83 -10.22
C ASN A 5 6.20 42.69 -8.95
N ASN A 6 5.78 43.36 -7.90
CA ASN A 6 6.39 43.38 -6.56
C ASN A 6 6.31 42.03 -5.79
N VAL A 7 5.88 40.94 -6.39
CA VAL A 7 5.72 39.66 -5.71
C VAL A 7 7.06 38.90 -5.58
N SER A 8 8.00 39.07 -6.52
CA SER A 8 9.30 38.40 -6.48
C SER A 8 10.24 38.87 -5.35
N PHE A 9 10.10 40.12 -4.87
CA PHE A 9 10.96 40.65 -3.80
C PHE A 9 10.56 40.17 -2.40
N ILE A 10 9.31 39.80 -2.17
CA ILE A 10 8.84 39.31 -0.86
C ILE A 10 9.31 37.86 -0.63
N PHE A 11 9.37 37.03 -1.66
CA PHE A 11 9.89 35.66 -1.55
C PHE A 11 11.41 35.62 -1.35
N LEU A 12 12.18 36.47 -2.00
CA LEU A 12 13.65 36.55 -1.79
C LEU A 12 13.99 37.06 -0.37
N GLY A 13 13.20 38.00 0.20
CA GLY A 13 13.35 38.45 1.54
C GLY A 13 13.02 37.44 2.62
N MET A 14 12.05 36.53 2.37
CA MET A 14 11.72 35.43 3.29
C MET A 14 12.79 34.33 3.28
N ILE A 15 13.36 33.97 2.15
CA ILE A 15 14.44 32.97 2.07
C ILE A 15 15.71 33.48 2.76
N LEU A 16 16.11 34.74 2.59
CA LEU A 16 17.22 35.32 3.34
C LEU A 16 16.94 35.45 4.86
N LEU A 17 15.72 35.73 5.28
CA LEU A 17 15.35 35.80 6.69
C LEU A 17 15.34 34.41 7.34
N ILE A 18 14.98 33.35 6.65
CA ILE A 18 15.06 31.96 7.16
C ILE A 18 16.53 31.58 7.39
N PHE A 19 17.45 31.98 6.52
CA PHE A 19 18.90 31.73 6.69
C PHE A 19 19.53 32.58 7.82
N THR A 20 19.04 33.78 8.12
CA THR A 20 19.63 34.64 9.12
C THR A 20 19.06 34.48 10.55
N VAL A 21 17.81 34.04 10.71
CA VAL A 21 17.20 33.74 12.01
C VAL A 21 17.65 32.38 12.57
N TRP A 22 18.14 31.49 11.72
CA TRP A 22 18.58 30.16 12.12
C TRP A 22 20.04 30.07 12.56
N SER A 23 20.81 31.14 12.43
CA SER A 23 22.24 31.16 12.76
C SER A 23 22.59 31.49 14.23
N ALA A 24 21.60 31.72 15.12
CA ALA A 24 21.87 32.38 16.41
C ALA A 24 21.72 31.54 17.68
N THR A 25 21.28 30.25 17.64
CA THR A 25 21.04 29.52 18.90
C THR A 25 21.37 28.04 18.90
N ASP A 26 22.51 27.58 18.42
CA ASP A 26 23.08 26.33 18.92
C ASP A 26 24.43 26.01 18.25
N THR A 27 25.54 26.18 18.97
CA THR A 27 26.89 25.97 18.43
C THR A 27 27.25 24.49 18.15
N SER A 28 26.55 23.53 18.75
CA SER A 28 26.75 22.09 18.46
C SER A 28 25.98 21.65 17.22
N PHE A 29 24.81 22.26 16.95
CA PHE A 29 24.00 21.99 15.78
C PHE A 29 24.52 22.69 14.52
N SER A 30 25.17 23.84 14.66
CA SER A 30 25.76 24.60 13.54
C SER A 30 27.01 23.92 12.94
N SER A 31 27.77 23.15 13.72
CA SER A 31 28.96 22.45 13.21
C SER A 31 28.60 21.23 12.37
N MET A 32 27.59 20.46 12.74
CA MET A 32 27.10 19.32 11.93
C MET A 32 26.48 19.81 10.61
N LYS A 33 25.67 20.86 10.64
CA LYS A 33 25.08 21.47 9.43
C LYS A 33 26.13 22.02 8.47
N GLY A 34 27.24 22.56 8.99
CA GLY A 34 28.33 23.05 8.16
C GLY A 34 29.01 21.94 7.33
N ILE A 35 29.14 20.74 7.88
CA ILE A 35 29.79 19.60 7.19
C ILE A 35 28.86 19.04 6.09
N GLU A 36 27.59 18.80 6.38
CA GLU A 36 26.61 18.31 5.40
C GLU A 36 26.46 19.29 4.24
N HIS A 37 26.44 20.58 4.52
CA HIS A 37 26.36 21.61 3.50
C HIS A 37 27.61 21.66 2.60
N GLN A 38 28.81 21.51 3.17
CA GLN A 38 30.07 21.48 2.42
C GLN A 38 30.16 20.23 1.51
N GLU A 39 29.69 19.07 2.00
CA GLU A 39 29.65 17.84 1.20
C GLU A 39 28.67 17.97 0.02
N THR A 40 27.47 18.52 0.29
CA THR A 40 26.47 18.82 -0.74
C THR A 40 27.03 19.75 -1.81
N LEU A 41 27.63 20.87 -1.44
CA LEU A 41 28.25 21.84 -2.36
C LEU A 41 29.36 21.18 -3.21
N LYS A 42 30.18 20.34 -2.60
CA LYS A 42 31.26 19.63 -3.31
C LYS A 42 30.71 18.72 -4.40
N LYS A 43 29.63 17.96 -4.12
CA LYS A 43 29.02 17.06 -5.09
C LYS A 43 28.34 17.82 -6.23
N ILE A 44 27.59 18.89 -5.92
CA ILE A 44 26.97 19.73 -6.93
C ILE A 44 28.05 20.37 -7.82
N ASN A 45 29.11 20.95 -7.24
CA ASN A 45 30.20 21.52 -8.01
C ASN A 45 30.94 20.49 -8.89
N ALA A 46 31.11 19.26 -8.41
CA ALA A 46 31.70 18.19 -9.22
C ALA A 46 30.82 17.83 -10.42
N CYS A 47 29.50 17.78 -10.23
CA CYS A 47 28.53 17.56 -11.26
C CYS A 47 28.55 18.69 -12.31
N GLU A 48 28.44 19.93 -11.86
CA GLU A 48 28.45 21.15 -12.69
C GLU A 48 29.75 21.28 -13.52
N ASN A 49 30.90 21.08 -12.89
CA ASN A 49 32.20 21.16 -13.56
C ASN A 49 32.40 20.07 -14.63
N SER A 50 31.65 18.96 -14.52
CA SER A 50 31.66 17.93 -15.56
C SER A 50 30.89 18.32 -16.80
N LYS A 51 29.96 19.28 -16.70
CA LYS A 51 29.01 19.68 -17.77
C LYS A 51 29.22 21.10 -18.27
N THR A 52 29.60 22.03 -17.39
CA THR A 52 29.79 23.44 -17.71
C THR A 52 30.95 24.03 -16.90
N ASN A 53 31.65 25.04 -17.39
CA ASN A 53 32.72 25.74 -16.65
C ASN A 53 32.18 26.81 -15.68
N ASN A 54 30.93 26.74 -15.25
CA ASN A 54 30.30 27.71 -14.36
C ASN A 54 30.32 27.27 -12.91
N SER A 55 30.56 28.18 -11.95
CA SER A 55 30.57 27.90 -10.52
C SER A 55 29.18 27.95 -9.90
N PHE A 56 28.95 27.13 -8.87
CA PHE A 56 27.68 27.00 -8.12
C PHE A 56 27.15 28.33 -7.55
N GLU A 57 28.02 29.29 -7.21
CA GLU A 57 27.58 30.62 -6.74
C GLU A 57 26.69 31.34 -7.77
N THR A 58 26.85 31.03 -9.04
CA THR A 58 26.00 31.51 -10.12
C THR A 58 24.63 30.88 -10.10
N TYR A 59 24.51 29.62 -9.65
CA TYR A 59 23.26 28.84 -9.65
C TYR A 59 22.26 29.27 -8.57
N MET A 60 22.70 29.56 -7.37
CA MET A 60 21.79 30.04 -6.28
C MET A 60 21.14 31.40 -6.61
N THR A 61 21.74 32.15 -7.53
CA THR A 61 21.18 33.41 -8.04
C THR A 61 20.36 33.26 -9.32
N ILE A 62 20.47 32.11 -10.03
CA ILE A 62 19.87 31.89 -11.35
C ILE A 62 18.75 30.83 -11.30
N SER A 63 18.56 30.09 -10.19
CA SER A 63 17.61 28.95 -10.06
C SER A 63 16.14 29.29 -10.36
N SER A 64 15.82 30.54 -10.65
CA SER A 64 14.49 30.96 -11.09
C SER A 64 14.35 31.10 -12.62
N GLN A 65 15.38 30.80 -13.42
CA GLN A 65 15.36 31.10 -14.86
C GLN A 65 15.83 29.96 -15.79
N PHE A 66 16.44 28.86 -15.32
CA PHE A 66 16.94 27.81 -16.20
C PHE A 66 16.70 26.42 -15.64
N ASN A 67 16.35 25.48 -16.51
CA ASN A 67 16.24 24.06 -16.18
C ASN A 67 17.62 23.54 -15.73
N VAL A 68 17.69 23.03 -14.51
CA VAL A 68 18.90 22.39 -13.97
C VAL A 68 19.18 21.11 -14.75
N ASP A 69 20.41 20.90 -15.26
CA ASP A 69 20.83 19.63 -15.84
C ASP A 69 21.86 18.92 -14.94
N TRP A 70 21.36 18.00 -14.10
CA TRP A 70 22.17 17.12 -13.26
C TRP A 70 22.08 15.67 -13.71
N SER A 71 21.77 15.43 -14.99
CA SER A 71 21.66 14.09 -15.53
C SER A 71 22.96 13.29 -15.34
N GLY A 72 22.83 12.06 -14.83
CA GLY A 72 23.96 11.16 -14.56
C GLY A 72 24.89 11.58 -13.42
N CYS A 73 24.54 12.61 -12.64
CA CYS A 73 25.39 13.09 -11.54
C CYS A 73 25.31 12.19 -10.31
N ASP A 74 26.41 12.10 -9.56
CA ASP A 74 26.43 11.54 -8.20
C ASP A 74 26.01 12.62 -7.20
N LEU A 75 24.76 12.52 -6.76
CA LEU A 75 24.15 13.38 -5.76
C LEU A 75 23.76 12.58 -4.50
N THR A 76 24.45 11.48 -4.23
CA THR A 76 24.14 10.62 -3.08
C THR A 76 24.30 11.36 -1.76
N GLY A 77 23.26 11.28 -0.89
CA GLY A 77 23.24 11.87 0.44
C GLY A 77 23.28 13.41 0.47
N VAL A 78 23.06 14.10 -0.65
CA VAL A 78 22.99 15.58 -0.66
C VAL A 78 21.78 16.08 0.11
N VAL A 79 21.88 17.28 0.70
CA VAL A 79 20.79 17.95 1.41
C VAL A 79 20.25 19.10 0.55
N LEU A 80 19.06 18.89 -0.03
CA LEU A 80 18.43 19.78 -1.01
C LEU A 80 16.99 20.15 -0.59
N ARG A 81 16.79 20.34 0.71
CA ARG A 81 15.45 20.69 1.26
C ARG A 81 14.92 21.98 0.65
N TYR A 82 13.64 21.95 0.26
CA TYR A 82 12.92 23.09 -0.28
C TYR A 82 13.54 23.71 -1.53
N ILE A 83 14.44 23.01 -2.21
CA ILE A 83 15.03 23.47 -3.48
C ILE A 83 13.98 23.48 -4.59
N SER A 84 14.11 24.40 -5.53
CA SER A 84 13.38 24.34 -6.81
C SER A 84 14.20 23.59 -7.85
N LEU A 85 13.66 22.45 -8.27
CA LEU A 85 14.14 21.62 -9.36
C LEU A 85 13.03 21.42 -10.40
N GLU A 86 12.17 22.45 -10.57
CA GLU A 86 11.10 22.46 -11.56
C GLU A 86 11.70 22.29 -12.95
N ASP A 87 11.14 21.37 -13.75
CA ASP A 87 11.62 20.98 -15.08
C ASP A 87 13.10 20.54 -15.14
N ALA A 88 13.72 20.19 -14.01
CA ALA A 88 15.11 19.77 -13.97
C ALA A 88 15.33 18.45 -14.70
N ASN A 89 16.47 18.33 -15.40
CA ASN A 89 16.94 17.07 -15.95
C ASN A 89 17.80 16.32 -14.92
N LEU A 90 17.20 15.32 -14.27
CA LEU A 90 17.83 14.42 -13.29
C LEU A 90 17.94 12.99 -13.83
N ASN A 91 17.82 12.81 -15.15
CA ASN A 91 17.86 11.50 -15.80
C ASN A 91 19.16 10.75 -15.47
N ASN A 92 19.04 9.50 -15.03
CA ASN A 92 20.17 8.67 -14.58
C ASN A 92 20.97 9.23 -13.37
N ALA A 93 20.54 10.29 -12.69
CA ALA A 93 21.22 10.80 -11.51
C ALA A 93 21.15 9.79 -10.34
N ASP A 94 22.17 9.79 -9.48
CA ASP A 94 22.17 9.02 -8.22
C ASP A 94 21.87 9.96 -7.06
N LEU A 95 20.62 9.95 -6.60
CA LEU A 95 20.10 10.71 -5.46
C LEU A 95 19.89 9.81 -4.22
N SER A 96 20.54 8.64 -4.19
CA SER A 96 20.37 7.69 -3.09
C SER A 96 20.69 8.33 -1.73
N GLY A 97 19.75 8.22 -0.78
CA GLY A 97 19.85 8.81 0.55
C GLY A 97 19.85 10.33 0.60
N ALA A 98 19.56 11.02 -0.50
CA ALA A 98 19.44 12.48 -0.51
C ALA A 98 18.22 12.95 0.30
N ASP A 99 18.30 14.17 0.86
CA ASP A 99 17.21 14.84 1.54
C ASP A 99 16.61 15.92 0.62
N LEU A 100 15.48 15.57 0.02
CA LEU A 100 14.68 16.43 -0.87
C LEU A 100 13.37 16.87 -0.19
N THR A 101 13.34 16.89 1.15
CA THR A 101 12.13 17.29 1.90
C THR A 101 11.61 18.63 1.40
N GLY A 102 10.33 18.66 0.98
CA GLY A 102 9.67 19.87 0.49
C GLY A 102 10.23 20.47 -0.79
N ALA A 103 11.05 19.72 -1.55
CA ALA A 103 11.58 20.18 -2.85
C ALA A 103 10.46 20.34 -3.88
N ASN A 104 10.60 21.32 -4.77
CA ASN A 104 9.77 21.44 -5.97
C ASN A 104 10.43 20.69 -7.13
N LEU A 105 9.83 19.56 -7.52
CA LEU A 105 10.25 18.68 -8.62
C LEU A 105 9.18 18.61 -9.72
N ILE A 106 8.33 19.63 -9.82
CA ILE A 106 7.28 19.70 -10.86
C ILE A 106 7.91 19.53 -12.24
N GLY A 107 7.37 18.60 -13.03
CA GLY A 107 7.85 18.33 -14.40
C GLY A 107 9.27 17.78 -14.51
N ALA A 108 9.95 17.47 -13.41
CA ALA A 108 11.34 16.99 -13.44
C ALA A 108 11.47 15.65 -14.17
N ASP A 109 12.52 15.50 -14.98
CA ASP A 109 12.90 14.23 -15.61
C ASP A 109 13.80 13.42 -14.66
N LEU A 110 13.20 12.47 -13.97
CA LEU A 110 13.86 11.54 -13.03
C LEU A 110 13.97 10.12 -13.62
N ARG A 111 13.83 9.96 -14.95
CA ARG A 111 13.90 8.64 -15.58
C ARG A 111 15.22 7.94 -15.28
N ASN A 112 15.13 6.66 -14.94
CA ASN A 112 16.28 5.82 -14.56
C ASN A 112 17.09 6.36 -13.36
N ALA A 113 16.61 7.37 -12.63
CA ALA A 113 17.29 7.90 -11.45
C ALA A 113 17.33 6.87 -10.32
N LYS A 114 18.40 6.89 -9.54
CA LYS A 114 18.50 6.12 -8.30
C LYS A 114 18.09 7.01 -7.14
N LEU A 115 16.99 6.64 -6.49
CA LEU A 115 16.36 7.36 -5.40
C LEU A 115 16.25 6.45 -4.16
N PHE A 116 17.18 5.50 -4.01
CA PHE A 116 17.16 4.54 -2.91
C PHE A 116 17.24 5.25 -1.56
N GLY A 117 16.23 5.05 -0.69
CA GLY A 117 16.16 5.65 0.64
C GLY A 117 16.13 7.19 0.64
N VAL A 118 15.72 7.81 -0.44
CA VAL A 118 15.56 9.28 -0.54
C VAL A 118 14.45 9.77 0.39
N ASP A 119 14.64 10.93 1.01
CA ASP A 119 13.60 11.63 1.77
C ASP A 119 12.93 12.67 0.88
N LEU A 120 11.71 12.35 0.41
CA LEU A 120 10.88 13.22 -0.44
C LEU A 120 9.67 13.78 0.31
N ARG A 121 9.64 13.71 1.63
CA ARG A 121 8.47 14.15 2.40
C ARG A 121 8.03 15.58 2.06
N GLY A 122 6.75 15.70 1.71
CA GLY A 122 6.15 16.99 1.36
C GLY A 122 6.70 17.60 0.06
N ALA A 123 7.48 16.87 -0.73
CA ALA A 123 7.94 17.34 -2.04
C ALA A 123 6.78 17.39 -3.05
N ASP A 124 6.91 18.25 -4.03
CA ASP A 124 5.99 18.37 -5.16
C ASP A 124 6.60 17.72 -6.40
N LEU A 125 6.01 16.59 -6.82
CA LEU A 125 6.41 15.82 -8.01
C LEU A 125 5.35 15.89 -9.11
N TYR A 126 4.45 16.88 -9.08
CA TYR A 126 3.41 17.02 -10.10
C TYR A 126 4.00 16.91 -11.53
N GLN A 127 3.46 15.98 -12.33
CA GLN A 127 3.91 15.67 -13.69
C GLN A 127 5.40 15.26 -13.84
N ALA A 128 6.07 14.89 -12.77
CA ALA A 128 7.43 14.36 -12.87
C ALA A 128 7.46 13.00 -13.59
N ASP A 129 8.54 12.73 -14.33
CA ASP A 129 8.76 11.46 -15.02
C ASP A 129 9.74 10.58 -14.22
N LEU A 130 9.20 9.55 -13.59
CA LEU A 130 9.94 8.56 -12.78
C LEU A 130 10.05 7.19 -13.48
N GLU A 131 9.88 7.15 -14.82
CA GLU A 131 9.97 5.90 -15.57
C GLU A 131 11.30 5.19 -15.30
N ASN A 132 11.23 3.90 -14.93
CA ASN A 132 12.36 3.04 -14.54
C ASN A 132 13.16 3.55 -13.33
N ALA A 133 12.71 4.53 -12.57
CA ALA A 133 13.40 5.02 -11.38
C ALA A 133 13.39 3.97 -10.23
N ILE A 134 14.40 4.01 -9.36
CA ILE A 134 14.52 3.11 -8.20
C ILE A 134 14.30 3.92 -6.93
N LEU A 135 13.08 3.83 -6.36
CA LEU A 135 12.65 4.51 -5.13
C LEU A 135 12.59 3.54 -3.93
N ASP A 136 13.37 2.47 -3.95
CA ASP A 136 13.31 1.46 -2.90
C ASP A 136 13.64 2.09 -1.53
N GLY A 137 12.75 1.93 -0.55
CA GLY A 137 12.88 2.51 0.78
C GLY A 137 12.68 4.04 0.84
N ALA A 138 12.26 4.68 -0.24
CA ALA A 138 11.99 6.12 -0.27
C ALA A 138 10.88 6.52 0.71
N ASP A 139 10.99 7.70 1.31
CA ASP A 139 9.95 8.30 2.12
C ASP A 139 9.15 9.31 1.28
N LEU A 140 7.97 8.89 0.84
CA LEU A 140 7.05 9.65 -0.02
C LEU A 140 5.85 10.21 0.78
N ARG A 141 5.95 10.28 2.10
CA ARG A 141 4.83 10.76 2.92
C ARG A 141 4.54 12.24 2.66
N ASP A 142 3.25 12.55 2.58
CA ASP A 142 2.75 13.91 2.35
C ASP A 142 3.23 14.54 1.00
N THR A 143 3.73 13.73 0.04
CA THR A 143 4.15 14.20 -1.30
C THR A 143 2.94 14.46 -2.22
N MET A 144 3.09 15.39 -3.14
CA MET A 144 2.20 15.57 -4.28
C MET A 144 2.76 14.80 -5.48
N MET A 145 2.07 13.73 -5.87
CA MET A 145 2.46 12.85 -6.99
C MET A 145 1.34 12.76 -8.04
N GLU A 146 0.60 13.83 -8.23
CA GLU A 146 -0.46 13.88 -9.22
C GLU A 146 0.14 13.85 -10.63
N ASP A 147 -0.43 13.03 -11.51
CA ASP A 147 0.00 12.86 -12.93
C ASP A 147 1.49 12.44 -13.09
N VAL A 148 2.03 11.71 -12.10
CA VAL A 148 3.40 11.19 -12.14
C VAL A 148 3.48 9.92 -12.99
N ASN A 149 4.47 9.82 -13.86
CA ASN A 149 4.79 8.59 -14.59
C ASN A 149 5.68 7.68 -13.73
N LEU A 150 5.11 6.57 -13.22
CA LEU A 150 5.83 5.52 -12.46
C LEU A 150 6.09 4.25 -13.28
N ASN A 151 5.91 4.26 -14.60
CA ASN A 151 6.00 3.05 -15.40
C ASN A 151 7.36 2.34 -15.21
N ASN A 152 7.32 1.05 -14.88
CA ASN A 152 8.48 0.22 -14.53
C ASN A 152 9.32 0.70 -13.33
N ALA A 153 8.84 1.65 -12.52
CA ALA A 153 9.56 2.09 -11.32
C ALA A 153 9.58 1.01 -10.24
N SER A 154 10.60 1.07 -9.37
CA SER A 154 10.68 0.25 -8.16
C SER A 154 10.41 1.11 -6.93
N LEU A 155 9.40 0.70 -6.13
CA LEU A 155 8.94 1.34 -4.88
C LEU A 155 9.04 0.37 -3.69
N LYS A 156 9.92 -0.63 -3.75
CA LYS A 156 10.03 -1.64 -2.68
C LYS A 156 10.28 -0.98 -1.34
N HIS A 157 9.53 -1.41 -0.31
CA HIS A 157 9.64 -0.86 1.04
C HIS A 157 9.43 0.67 1.14
N ALA A 158 8.94 1.35 0.11
CA ALA A 158 8.66 2.78 0.15
C ALA A 158 7.50 3.10 1.12
N TYR A 159 7.53 4.29 1.72
CA TYR A 159 6.47 4.79 2.60
C TYR A 159 5.57 5.76 1.84
N ILE A 160 4.29 5.38 1.64
CA ILE A 160 3.32 6.12 0.84
C ILE A 160 2.09 6.39 1.73
N TYR A 161 2.13 7.45 2.51
CA TYR A 161 1.06 7.85 3.41
C TYR A 161 0.71 9.32 3.22
N LYS A 162 -0.59 9.64 3.09
CA LYS A 162 -1.09 10.97 2.74
C LYS A 162 -0.53 11.54 1.44
N THR A 163 0.00 10.68 0.57
CA THR A 163 0.49 11.06 -0.74
C THR A 163 -0.70 11.35 -1.66
N ILE A 164 -0.65 12.46 -2.40
CA ILE A 164 -1.67 12.79 -3.40
C ILE A 164 -1.31 12.05 -4.69
N LEU A 165 -2.17 11.11 -5.11
CA LEU A 165 -1.93 10.20 -6.23
C LEU A 165 -2.96 10.38 -7.37
N ALA A 166 -3.62 11.55 -7.48
CA ALA A 166 -4.58 11.77 -8.55
C ALA A 166 -3.90 11.53 -9.91
N GLU A 167 -4.62 10.89 -10.84
CA GLU A 167 -4.16 10.53 -12.20
C GLU A 167 -2.85 9.70 -12.27
N THR A 168 -2.24 9.33 -11.13
CA THR A 168 -1.06 8.46 -11.09
C THR A 168 -1.44 7.00 -11.28
N GLU A 169 -0.78 6.30 -12.18
CA GLU A 169 -0.95 4.88 -12.45
C GLU A 169 0.23 4.06 -11.91
N PHE A 170 -0.08 2.83 -11.46
CA PHE A 170 0.93 1.90 -10.93
C PHE A 170 1.21 0.73 -11.88
N THR A 171 1.00 0.93 -13.18
CA THR A 171 1.21 -0.12 -14.18
C THR A 171 2.69 -0.52 -14.28
N ASN A 172 2.96 -1.83 -14.19
CA ASN A 172 4.31 -2.44 -14.19
C ASN A 172 5.22 -2.02 -13.02
N VAL A 173 4.69 -1.46 -11.94
CA VAL A 173 5.47 -1.02 -10.76
C VAL A 173 5.82 -2.21 -9.87
N ASP A 174 7.04 -2.25 -9.32
CA ASP A 174 7.36 -3.15 -8.20
C ASP A 174 7.23 -2.38 -6.88
N ALA A 175 6.10 -2.55 -6.21
CA ALA A 175 5.81 -1.97 -4.89
C ALA A 175 5.76 -3.05 -3.79
N SER A 176 6.56 -4.12 -3.95
CA SER A 176 6.63 -5.18 -2.94
C SER A 176 7.09 -4.63 -1.58
N TYR A 177 6.40 -5.05 -0.52
CA TYR A 177 6.62 -4.59 0.86
C TYR A 177 6.44 -3.08 1.08
N ALA A 178 5.93 -2.32 0.11
CA ALA A 178 5.65 -0.90 0.29
C ALA A 178 4.50 -0.67 1.29
N ASN A 179 4.52 0.46 1.97
CA ASN A 179 3.51 0.82 2.95
C ASN A 179 2.56 1.89 2.41
N PHE A 180 1.34 1.47 2.07
CA PHE A 180 0.22 2.31 1.62
C PHE A 180 -0.85 2.49 2.71
N CYS A 181 -0.58 2.10 3.95
CA CYS A 181 -1.60 2.07 5.01
C CYS A 181 -2.39 3.39 5.09
N GLY A 182 -3.73 3.28 5.06
CA GLY A 182 -4.64 4.42 5.13
C GLY A 182 -4.74 5.30 3.87
N GLN A 183 -4.05 4.92 2.77
CA GLN A 183 -4.04 5.69 1.53
C GLN A 183 -5.39 5.60 0.77
N ASP A 184 -5.74 6.65 0.05
CA ASP A 184 -6.86 6.62 -0.90
C ASP A 184 -6.35 6.18 -2.28
N LEU A 185 -6.75 4.96 -2.69
CA LEU A 185 -6.40 4.31 -3.94
C LEU A 185 -7.65 4.02 -4.78
N THR A 186 -8.75 4.74 -4.52
CA THR A 186 -10.03 4.54 -5.20
C THR A 186 -9.86 4.64 -6.72
N LYS A 187 -10.38 3.65 -7.45
CA LYS A 187 -10.33 3.53 -8.92
C LYS A 187 -8.93 3.45 -9.53
N LYS A 188 -7.88 3.25 -8.72
CA LYS A 188 -6.51 3.10 -9.24
C LYS A 188 -6.34 1.81 -10.05
N ILE A 189 -5.37 1.86 -10.97
CA ILE A 189 -4.99 0.75 -11.85
C ILE A 189 -3.64 0.21 -11.39
N PHE A 190 -3.63 -1.08 -11.00
CA PHE A 190 -2.43 -1.81 -10.59
C PHE A 190 -2.11 -2.94 -11.57
N HIS A 191 -2.32 -2.69 -12.87
CA HIS A 191 -2.06 -3.72 -13.87
C HIS A 191 -0.60 -4.15 -13.87
N ASN A 192 -0.37 -5.47 -13.74
CA ASN A 192 0.98 -6.05 -13.74
C ASN A 192 1.91 -5.50 -12.63
N THR A 193 1.33 -5.00 -11.54
CA THR A 193 2.07 -4.45 -10.39
C THR A 193 2.41 -5.55 -9.39
N ASN A 194 3.62 -5.53 -8.85
CA ASN A 194 3.99 -6.40 -7.74
C ASN A 194 3.70 -5.69 -6.40
N LEU A 195 2.70 -6.19 -5.67
CA LEU A 195 2.31 -5.72 -4.33
C LEU A 195 2.57 -6.79 -3.25
N SER A 196 3.41 -7.81 -3.56
CA SER A 196 3.69 -8.90 -2.60
C SER A 196 4.18 -8.35 -1.26
N GLY A 197 3.53 -8.75 -0.17
CA GLY A 197 3.86 -8.30 1.19
C GLY A 197 3.61 -6.82 1.45
N ALA A 198 3.02 -6.07 0.51
CA ALA A 198 2.70 -4.67 0.72
C ALA A 198 1.64 -4.50 1.83
N ASN A 199 1.73 -3.40 2.57
CA ASN A 199 0.74 -3.04 3.57
C ASN A 199 -0.29 -2.07 2.98
N LEU A 200 -1.48 -2.59 2.69
CA LEU A 200 -2.65 -1.87 2.20
C LEU A 200 -3.77 -1.81 3.27
N ALA A 201 -3.44 -2.01 4.54
CA ALA A 201 -4.41 -1.95 5.62
C ALA A 201 -5.09 -0.56 5.70
N HIS A 202 -6.38 -0.55 6.04
CA HIS A 202 -7.20 0.66 6.19
C HIS A 202 -7.29 1.55 4.93
N THR A 203 -6.89 1.03 3.75
CA THR A 203 -6.95 1.79 2.49
C THR A 203 -8.37 1.91 1.95
N LYS A 204 -8.59 2.95 1.14
CA LYS A 204 -9.77 3.04 0.27
C LYS A 204 -9.36 2.57 -1.12
N MET A 205 -9.95 1.45 -1.56
CA MET A 205 -9.64 0.82 -2.85
C MET A 205 -10.91 0.46 -3.63
N GLN A 206 -11.98 1.24 -3.48
CA GLN A 206 -13.23 0.96 -4.18
C GLN A 206 -13.02 1.03 -5.70
N TYR A 207 -13.55 0.04 -6.41
CA TYR A 207 -13.48 -0.06 -7.87
C TYR A 207 -12.05 -0.06 -8.44
N THR A 208 -11.10 -0.54 -7.66
CA THR A 208 -9.71 -0.69 -8.08
C THR A 208 -9.57 -1.87 -9.04
N TYR A 209 -8.76 -1.70 -10.10
CA TYR A 209 -8.43 -2.76 -11.02
C TYR A 209 -7.04 -3.33 -10.72
N LEU A 210 -6.99 -4.61 -10.38
CA LEU A 210 -5.76 -5.31 -9.97
C LEU A 210 -5.32 -6.39 -10.98
N GLY A 211 -5.76 -6.31 -12.22
CA GLY A 211 -5.50 -7.33 -13.23
C GLY A 211 -4.02 -7.66 -13.38
N LYS A 212 -3.67 -8.96 -13.23
CA LYS A 212 -2.30 -9.50 -13.24
C LYS A 212 -1.38 -8.96 -12.14
N ALA A 213 -1.89 -8.27 -11.12
CA ALA A 213 -1.09 -7.88 -9.96
C ALA A 213 -0.64 -9.13 -9.18
N VAL A 214 0.56 -9.07 -8.61
CA VAL A 214 1.05 -10.11 -7.69
C VAL A 214 0.77 -9.65 -6.26
N LEU A 215 -0.08 -10.40 -5.54
CA LEU A 215 -0.68 -10.00 -4.27
C LEU A 215 -0.38 -11.01 -3.13
N HIS A 216 0.68 -11.78 -3.26
CA HIS A 216 1.07 -12.74 -2.23
C HIS A 216 1.32 -12.05 -0.89
N MET A 217 0.71 -12.55 0.19
CA MET A 217 0.91 -12.03 1.54
C MET A 217 0.61 -10.52 1.70
N THR A 218 -0.11 -9.92 0.77
CA THR A 218 -0.52 -8.51 0.84
C THR A 218 -1.49 -8.32 2.01
N ASN A 219 -1.31 -7.26 2.78
CA ASN A 219 -2.19 -6.94 3.90
C ASN A 219 -3.27 -5.94 3.48
N PHE A 220 -4.53 -6.39 3.41
CA PHE A 220 -5.74 -5.61 3.13
C PHE A 220 -6.63 -5.46 4.38
N GLU A 221 -6.10 -5.66 5.59
CA GLU A 221 -6.87 -5.59 6.82
C GLU A 221 -7.69 -4.30 6.92
N GLU A 222 -8.99 -4.43 7.25
CA GLU A 222 -9.93 -3.31 7.40
C GLU A 222 -9.98 -2.33 6.20
N SER A 223 -9.56 -2.76 5.02
CA SER A 223 -9.62 -1.94 3.80
C SER A 223 -11.02 -1.95 3.17
N ASN A 224 -11.32 -0.86 2.46
CA ASN A 224 -12.55 -0.77 1.67
C ASN A 224 -12.28 -1.16 0.21
N LEU A 225 -12.72 -2.37 -0.16
CA LEU A 225 -12.46 -3.01 -1.46
C LEU A 225 -13.75 -3.19 -2.29
N ILE A 226 -14.78 -2.38 -2.00
CA ILE A 226 -16.08 -2.48 -2.69
C ILE A 226 -15.89 -2.45 -4.21
N GLY A 227 -16.42 -3.46 -4.90
CA GLY A 227 -16.42 -3.54 -6.34
C GLY A 227 -15.04 -3.67 -7.00
N SER A 228 -13.99 -3.98 -6.23
CA SER A 228 -12.63 -4.18 -6.76
C SER A 228 -12.51 -5.48 -7.53
N ASP A 229 -11.67 -5.51 -8.56
CA ASP A 229 -11.44 -6.66 -9.41
C ASP A 229 -10.14 -7.40 -9.07
N PHE A 230 -10.27 -8.55 -8.44
CA PHE A 230 -9.21 -9.50 -8.08
C PHE A 230 -9.24 -10.77 -8.94
N SER A 231 -9.98 -10.79 -10.03
CA SER A 231 -10.20 -12.02 -10.80
C SER A 231 -8.90 -12.62 -11.32
N GLY A 232 -8.74 -13.92 -11.09
CA GLY A 232 -7.57 -14.70 -11.50
C GLY A 232 -6.25 -14.34 -10.83
N ASN A 233 -6.27 -13.46 -9.81
CA ASN A 233 -5.05 -13.07 -9.10
C ASN A 233 -4.60 -14.13 -8.11
N SER A 234 -3.29 -14.18 -7.84
CA SER A 234 -2.74 -14.94 -6.73
C SER A 234 -2.74 -14.11 -5.47
N LEU A 235 -3.65 -14.46 -4.56
CA LEU A 235 -3.88 -13.84 -3.24
C LEU A 235 -3.41 -14.78 -2.11
N LYS A 236 -2.54 -15.73 -2.42
CA LYS A 236 -2.08 -16.71 -1.44
C LYS A 236 -1.51 -16.03 -0.19
N GLY A 237 -2.05 -16.37 0.99
CA GLY A 237 -1.64 -15.81 2.27
C GLY A 237 -2.00 -14.34 2.48
N ALA A 238 -2.79 -13.72 1.60
CA ALA A 238 -3.23 -12.33 1.77
C ALA A 238 -4.13 -12.18 3.01
N ASN A 239 -4.06 -11.03 3.68
CA ASN A 239 -4.87 -10.72 4.85
C ASN A 239 -6.01 -9.76 4.49
N PHE A 240 -7.25 -10.25 4.50
CA PHE A 240 -8.48 -9.48 4.29
C PHE A 240 -9.31 -9.35 5.57
N GLN A 241 -8.72 -9.58 6.74
CA GLN A 241 -9.47 -9.54 7.99
C GLN A 241 -10.23 -8.23 8.14
N GLY A 242 -11.55 -8.31 8.38
CA GLY A 242 -12.42 -7.15 8.57
C GLY A 242 -12.57 -6.24 7.34
N SER A 243 -12.05 -6.62 6.17
CA SER A 243 -12.17 -5.82 4.94
C SER A 243 -13.60 -5.83 4.38
N ASN A 244 -13.96 -4.78 3.67
CA ASN A 244 -15.22 -4.70 2.94
C ASN A 244 -15.02 -5.07 1.46
N LEU A 245 -15.38 -6.30 1.09
CA LEU A 245 -15.31 -6.88 -0.25
C LEU A 245 -16.69 -6.91 -0.95
N TYR A 246 -17.64 -6.09 -0.49
CA TYR A 246 -18.98 -6.06 -1.06
C TYR A 246 -18.91 -5.88 -2.60
N SER A 247 -19.58 -6.78 -3.33
CA SER A 247 -19.60 -6.83 -4.80
C SER A 247 -18.23 -6.93 -5.47
N ALA A 248 -17.16 -7.31 -4.77
CA ALA A 248 -15.85 -7.55 -5.37
C ALA A 248 -15.86 -8.78 -6.30
N ASN A 249 -15.04 -8.75 -7.34
CA ASN A 249 -14.83 -9.87 -8.26
C ASN A 249 -13.58 -10.67 -7.83
N LEU A 250 -13.79 -11.87 -7.31
CA LEU A 250 -12.76 -12.82 -6.88
C LEU A 250 -12.78 -14.11 -7.71
N GLN A 251 -13.40 -14.08 -8.91
CA GLN A 251 -13.50 -15.26 -9.77
C GLN A 251 -12.13 -15.84 -10.11
N ASN A 252 -12.00 -17.16 -9.93
CA ASN A 252 -10.77 -17.90 -10.18
C ASN A 252 -9.54 -17.38 -9.42
N ALA A 253 -9.72 -16.62 -8.34
CA ALA A 253 -8.61 -16.15 -7.50
C ALA A 253 -8.01 -17.30 -6.69
N ASP A 254 -6.69 -17.30 -6.52
CA ASP A 254 -5.99 -18.20 -5.60
C ASP A 254 -5.97 -17.58 -4.21
N LEU A 255 -6.92 -17.95 -3.35
CA LEU A 255 -7.08 -17.49 -1.98
C LEU A 255 -6.51 -18.47 -0.93
N ARG A 256 -5.65 -19.40 -1.38
CA ARG A 256 -5.07 -20.38 -0.45
C ARG A 256 -4.37 -19.70 0.72
N GLU A 257 -4.61 -20.20 1.93
CA GLU A 257 -4.02 -19.67 3.16
C GLU A 257 -4.41 -18.19 3.47
N ALA A 258 -5.30 -17.57 2.69
CA ALA A 258 -5.73 -16.19 2.93
C ALA A 258 -6.54 -16.07 4.23
N ASN A 259 -6.44 -14.92 4.90
CA ASN A 259 -7.26 -14.60 6.06
C ASN A 259 -8.42 -13.70 5.65
N LEU A 260 -9.63 -14.26 5.59
CA LEU A 260 -10.87 -13.55 5.26
C LEU A 260 -11.77 -13.35 6.50
N GLN A 261 -11.26 -13.57 7.71
CA GLN A 261 -12.06 -13.49 8.94
C GLN A 261 -12.79 -12.16 9.05
N ASN A 262 -14.12 -12.23 9.29
CA ASN A 262 -15.00 -11.08 9.45
C ASN A 262 -15.02 -10.12 8.20
N ALA A 263 -14.58 -10.57 7.04
CA ALA A 263 -14.71 -9.79 5.81
C ALA A 263 -16.18 -9.76 5.34
N ASP A 264 -16.62 -8.63 4.80
CA ASP A 264 -17.92 -8.50 4.14
C ASP A 264 -17.82 -8.92 2.67
N LEU A 265 -18.34 -10.09 2.33
CA LEU A 265 -18.40 -10.65 0.97
C LEU A 265 -19.79 -10.51 0.33
N GLY A 266 -20.65 -9.64 0.85
CA GLY A 266 -22.00 -9.46 0.32
C GLY A 266 -21.98 -9.15 -1.19
N GLY A 267 -22.65 -9.96 -2.00
CA GLY A 267 -22.70 -9.82 -3.45
C GLY A 267 -21.40 -10.06 -4.20
N ALA A 268 -20.30 -10.40 -3.52
CA ALA A 268 -19.03 -10.73 -4.16
C ALA A 268 -19.12 -12.00 -5.01
N ASP A 269 -18.25 -12.15 -6.00
CA ASP A 269 -18.17 -13.31 -6.87
C ASP A 269 -16.88 -14.09 -6.62
N LEU A 270 -16.98 -15.26 -5.98
CA LEU A 270 -15.88 -16.20 -5.72
C LEU A 270 -15.90 -17.40 -6.70
N GLY A 271 -16.65 -17.34 -7.78
CA GLY A 271 -16.78 -18.46 -8.71
C GLY A 271 -15.44 -19.04 -9.13
N GLY A 272 -15.19 -20.33 -8.81
CA GLY A 272 -13.95 -21.03 -9.12
C GLY A 272 -12.73 -20.62 -8.28
N ALA A 273 -12.88 -19.80 -7.23
CA ALA A 273 -11.78 -19.44 -6.33
C ALA A 273 -11.29 -20.65 -5.51
N ASP A 274 -9.98 -20.74 -5.27
CA ASP A 274 -9.36 -21.75 -4.39
C ASP A 274 -9.20 -21.20 -2.97
N LEU A 275 -9.99 -21.72 -2.04
CA LEU A 275 -10.00 -21.34 -0.61
C LEU A 275 -9.23 -22.34 0.27
N THR A 276 -8.37 -23.19 -0.29
CA THR A 276 -7.65 -24.21 0.48
C THR A 276 -6.89 -23.57 1.65
N ASN A 277 -7.22 -23.99 2.88
CA ASN A 277 -6.69 -23.45 4.14
C ASN A 277 -6.96 -21.96 4.39
N ALA A 278 -7.82 -21.29 3.63
CA ALA A 278 -8.22 -19.93 3.90
C ALA A 278 -9.05 -19.86 5.21
N LYS A 279 -8.86 -18.81 5.99
CA LYS A 279 -9.66 -18.58 7.21
C LYS A 279 -10.90 -17.80 6.85
N ILE A 280 -12.10 -18.41 7.04
CA ILE A 280 -13.37 -17.81 6.63
C ILE A 280 -14.36 -17.62 7.80
N PHE A 281 -13.88 -17.60 9.02
CA PHE A 281 -14.71 -17.37 10.18
C PHE A 281 -15.39 -16.01 10.15
N GLY A 282 -16.68 -15.96 10.54
CA GLY A 282 -17.45 -14.71 10.65
C GLY A 282 -17.95 -14.14 9.32
N ILE A 283 -17.90 -14.92 8.22
CA ILE A 283 -18.39 -14.51 6.89
C ILE A 283 -19.85 -14.97 6.71
N ASP A 284 -20.70 -14.08 6.21
CA ASP A 284 -22.01 -14.42 5.66
C ASP A 284 -21.93 -14.62 4.14
N PHE A 285 -22.05 -15.87 3.69
CA PHE A 285 -22.07 -16.24 2.27
C PHE A 285 -23.45 -16.19 1.62
N SER A 286 -24.50 -15.73 2.32
CA SER A 286 -25.91 -15.81 1.85
C SER A 286 -26.16 -15.12 0.52
N THR A 287 -25.41 -14.08 0.20
CA THR A 287 -25.51 -13.30 -1.03
C THR A 287 -24.29 -13.42 -1.94
N THR A 288 -23.27 -14.18 -1.51
CA THR A 288 -22.02 -14.39 -2.24
C THR A 288 -22.21 -15.42 -3.33
N LYS A 289 -21.67 -15.18 -4.54
CA LYS A 289 -21.64 -16.16 -5.60
C LYS A 289 -20.47 -17.11 -5.42
N ILE A 290 -20.73 -18.41 -5.27
CA ILE A 290 -19.75 -19.46 -4.94
C ILE A 290 -19.76 -20.62 -5.94
N SER A 291 -20.20 -20.41 -7.17
CA SER A 291 -20.28 -21.48 -8.17
C SER A 291 -18.89 -22.04 -8.50
N GLY A 292 -18.72 -23.34 -8.29
CA GLY A 292 -17.41 -24.00 -8.51
C GLY A 292 -16.37 -23.78 -7.43
N THR A 293 -16.75 -23.14 -6.29
CA THR A 293 -15.89 -22.93 -5.12
C THR A 293 -16.16 -24.01 -4.07
N ASP A 294 -15.13 -24.69 -3.56
CA ASP A 294 -15.27 -25.62 -2.45
C ASP A 294 -14.95 -24.94 -1.11
N LEU A 295 -15.99 -24.62 -0.34
CA LEU A 295 -15.83 -24.02 0.99
C LEU A 295 -15.33 -25.03 2.03
N ASN A 296 -15.40 -26.34 1.78
CA ASN A 296 -14.98 -27.34 2.76
C ASN A 296 -13.46 -27.44 2.93
N VAL A 297 -12.68 -26.91 2.00
CA VAL A 297 -11.21 -26.89 2.09
C VAL A 297 -10.69 -25.72 2.92
N ALA A 298 -11.58 -24.83 3.32
CA ALA A 298 -11.24 -23.65 4.13
C ALA A 298 -11.24 -23.95 5.63
N VAL A 299 -10.56 -23.13 6.42
CA VAL A 299 -10.51 -23.22 7.87
C VAL A 299 -11.62 -22.35 8.47
N HIS A 300 -12.58 -22.99 9.13
CA HIS A 300 -13.76 -22.33 9.72
C HIS A 300 -13.55 -21.92 11.21
N THR A 301 -12.35 -22.11 11.76
CA THR A 301 -12.10 -21.95 13.20
C THR A 301 -11.04 -20.90 13.51
N GLU A 302 -11.34 -19.99 14.44
CA GLU A 302 -10.31 -19.46 15.33
C GLU A 302 -9.85 -20.60 16.25
N ILE A 303 -8.56 -20.84 16.36
CA ILE A 303 -8.02 -21.73 17.40
C ILE A 303 -8.17 -21.00 18.73
N ILE A 304 -9.36 -21.09 19.34
CA ILE A 304 -9.57 -20.58 20.70
C ILE A 304 -9.20 -21.70 21.67
N LYS A 305 -8.05 -21.53 22.28
CA LYS A 305 -7.66 -22.31 23.44
C LYS A 305 -8.61 -21.94 24.62
N ASN A 306 -9.43 -22.91 25.04
CA ASN A 306 -10.15 -22.94 26.30
C ASN A 306 -11.33 -21.97 26.52
N ASN A 307 -12.54 -22.31 25.99
CA ASN A 307 -13.80 -22.19 26.75
C ASN A 307 -14.98 -22.77 25.93
N GLN A 308 -15.74 -23.68 26.49
CA GLN A 308 -16.87 -24.37 25.82
C GLN A 308 -17.90 -23.41 25.16
N LYS A 309 -18.06 -22.21 25.70
CA LYS A 309 -19.02 -21.22 25.17
C LYS A 309 -18.57 -20.56 23.86
N SER A 310 -17.28 -20.66 23.47
CA SER A 310 -16.73 -20.14 22.23
C SER A 310 -16.90 -21.09 21.04
N ASP A 311 -17.07 -22.40 21.32
CA ASP A 311 -17.17 -23.42 20.27
C ASP A 311 -18.52 -23.32 19.51
N ILE A 312 -19.58 -22.78 20.15
CA ILE A 312 -20.86 -22.50 19.49
C ILE A 312 -20.68 -21.53 18.28
N LYS A 313 -19.75 -20.58 18.36
CA LYS A 313 -19.44 -19.66 17.25
C LYS A 313 -18.83 -20.33 16.03
N LEU A 314 -18.37 -21.59 16.18
CA LEU A 314 -17.84 -22.38 15.06
C LEU A 314 -18.96 -22.95 14.18
N LEU A 315 -20.18 -23.03 14.72
CA LEU A 315 -21.32 -23.64 14.06
C LEU A 315 -22.07 -22.56 13.27
N GLN A 316 -21.84 -22.50 12.00
CA GLN A 316 -22.56 -21.64 11.06
C GLN A 316 -22.72 -22.35 9.72
N LYS A 317 -23.49 -21.76 8.81
CA LYS A 317 -23.67 -22.30 7.47
C LYS A 317 -22.30 -22.49 6.78
N TYR A 318 -22.11 -23.65 6.14
CA TYR A 318 -20.85 -24.11 5.51
C TYR A 318 -19.69 -24.43 6.47
N SER A 319 -19.93 -24.60 7.78
CA SER A 319 -18.87 -25.00 8.70
C SER A 319 -18.26 -26.35 8.35
N ASN A 320 -16.96 -26.49 8.59
CA ASN A 320 -16.27 -27.78 8.56
C ASN A 320 -15.58 -27.96 9.92
N VAL A 321 -16.24 -28.70 10.83
CA VAL A 321 -15.80 -28.86 12.22
C VAL A 321 -15.80 -30.33 12.55
N SER A 322 -14.70 -30.84 13.12
CA SER A 322 -14.61 -32.21 13.59
C SER A 322 -13.91 -32.32 14.94
N GLU A 323 -14.14 -33.42 15.63
CA GLU A 323 -13.49 -33.77 16.91
C GLU A 323 -13.68 -32.70 18.00
N LYS A 324 -14.87 -32.06 18.03
CA LYS A 324 -15.24 -31.07 19.04
C LYS A 324 -16.27 -31.60 19.98
N ASN A 325 -16.26 -31.08 21.22
CA ASN A 325 -17.25 -31.36 22.21
C ASN A 325 -18.22 -30.19 22.35
N PHE A 326 -19.45 -30.40 21.88
CA PHE A 326 -20.58 -29.47 21.98
C PHE A 326 -21.63 -29.97 22.96
N SER A 327 -21.34 -31.02 23.75
CA SER A 327 -22.30 -31.62 24.65
C SER A 327 -22.81 -30.65 25.74
N ASN A 328 -24.07 -30.81 26.10
CA ASN A 328 -24.77 -30.00 27.10
C ASN A 328 -24.81 -28.48 26.78
N LEU A 329 -24.73 -28.07 25.51
CA LEU A 329 -24.80 -26.67 25.07
C LEU A 329 -26.19 -26.35 24.51
N ASP A 330 -26.63 -25.10 24.66
CA ASP A 330 -27.73 -24.54 23.89
C ASP A 330 -27.20 -23.89 22.61
N ILE A 331 -27.37 -24.60 21.50
CA ILE A 331 -26.96 -24.21 20.16
C ILE A 331 -28.15 -24.09 19.21
N SER A 332 -29.30 -23.68 19.77
CA SER A 332 -30.54 -23.49 19.03
C SER A 332 -30.56 -22.21 18.19
N ASN A 333 -31.44 -22.14 17.18
CA ASN A 333 -31.72 -20.97 16.33
C ASN A 333 -30.53 -20.50 15.50
N ILE A 334 -29.65 -21.39 15.08
CA ILE A 334 -28.53 -21.08 14.16
C ILE A 334 -28.73 -21.70 12.78
N ASP A 335 -28.06 -21.18 11.77
CA ASP A 335 -28.01 -21.76 10.42
C ASP A 335 -26.69 -22.54 10.28
N ILE A 336 -26.77 -23.86 10.28
CA ILE A 336 -25.66 -24.79 10.07
C ILE A 336 -25.82 -25.59 8.78
N SER A 337 -26.69 -25.14 7.87
CA SER A 337 -26.89 -25.82 6.60
C SER A 337 -25.62 -25.90 5.77
N GLU A 338 -25.50 -26.93 4.93
CA GLU A 338 -24.33 -27.21 4.09
C GLU A 338 -23.02 -27.47 4.88
N SER A 339 -23.12 -27.75 6.19
CA SER A 339 -21.93 -27.96 7.04
C SER A 339 -21.52 -29.42 7.11
N LYS A 340 -20.21 -29.66 7.30
CA LYS A 340 -19.64 -30.94 7.70
C LYS A 340 -19.29 -30.88 9.18
N LEU A 341 -20.04 -31.62 9.99
CA LEU A 341 -19.89 -31.65 11.46
C LEU A 341 -19.58 -33.07 11.92
N GLN A 342 -18.58 -33.69 11.26
CA GLN A 342 -18.21 -35.09 11.49
C GLN A 342 -17.46 -35.30 12.79
N ASP A 343 -17.67 -36.48 13.44
CA ASP A 343 -16.94 -36.91 14.61
C ASP A 343 -17.02 -35.94 15.82
N ASN A 344 -18.11 -35.16 15.93
CA ASN A 344 -18.35 -34.25 17.07
C ASN A 344 -19.27 -34.88 18.12
N ASP A 345 -19.12 -34.45 19.37
CA ASP A 345 -20.01 -34.80 20.48
C ASP A 345 -21.04 -33.66 20.67
N PHE A 346 -22.30 -33.93 20.32
CA PHE A 346 -23.46 -33.06 20.56
C PHE A 346 -24.41 -33.64 21.59
N SER A 347 -23.98 -34.62 22.40
CA SER A 347 -24.84 -35.30 23.36
C SER A 347 -25.49 -34.28 24.34
N ASN A 348 -26.78 -34.45 24.57
CA ASN A 348 -27.61 -33.57 25.40
C ASN A 348 -27.59 -32.07 24.98
N SER A 349 -27.25 -31.75 23.77
CA SER A 349 -27.29 -30.36 23.26
C SER A 349 -28.68 -30.01 22.74
N ASN A 350 -29.08 -28.75 22.94
CA ASN A 350 -30.29 -28.23 22.33
C ASN A 350 -30.01 -27.76 20.87
N LEU A 351 -30.55 -28.50 19.92
CA LEU A 351 -30.44 -28.20 18.48
C LEU A 351 -31.73 -27.65 17.85
N GLU A 352 -32.68 -27.20 18.68
CA GLU A 352 -34.00 -26.76 18.21
C GLU A 352 -33.95 -25.57 17.28
N ASN A 353 -34.82 -25.56 16.28
CA ASN A 353 -35.01 -24.48 15.33
C ASN A 353 -33.77 -24.13 14.48
N ASN A 354 -32.79 -25.03 14.37
CA ASN A 354 -31.66 -24.83 13.50
C ASN A 354 -32.04 -25.09 12.02
N LYS A 355 -31.44 -24.33 11.10
CA LYS A 355 -31.44 -24.70 9.70
C LYS A 355 -30.33 -25.72 9.45
N MET A 356 -30.70 -26.95 9.04
CA MET A 356 -29.80 -28.10 8.92
C MET A 356 -29.83 -28.75 7.54
N ALA A 357 -30.21 -28.02 6.48
CA ALA A 357 -30.23 -28.60 5.15
C ALA A 357 -28.81 -29.06 4.74
N HIS A 358 -28.70 -30.32 4.30
CA HIS A 358 -27.44 -30.91 3.81
C HIS A 358 -26.29 -30.90 4.83
N VAL A 359 -26.58 -30.99 6.14
CA VAL A 359 -25.53 -31.12 7.18
C VAL A 359 -25.06 -32.60 7.22
N ASP A 360 -23.74 -32.78 7.24
CA ASP A 360 -23.11 -34.09 7.41
C ASP A 360 -22.66 -34.26 8.87
N PHE A 361 -23.32 -35.11 9.60
CA PHE A 361 -23.01 -35.49 10.99
C PHE A 361 -22.34 -36.86 11.13
N GLN A 362 -21.71 -37.36 10.06
CA GLN A 362 -21.08 -38.69 10.12
C GLN A 362 -20.16 -38.84 11.33
N GLY A 363 -20.35 -39.89 12.10
CA GLY A 363 -19.55 -40.17 13.28
C GLY A 363 -19.87 -39.32 14.51
N SER A 364 -20.78 -38.32 14.44
CA SER A 364 -21.13 -37.47 15.56
C SER A 364 -22.13 -38.10 16.51
N ASP A 365 -21.99 -37.83 17.81
CA ASP A 365 -22.93 -38.20 18.86
C ASP A 365 -24.02 -37.13 18.98
N LEU A 366 -25.26 -37.49 18.69
CA LEU A 366 -26.45 -36.62 18.76
C LEU A 366 -27.42 -37.07 19.86
N SER A 367 -26.99 -37.91 20.83
CA SER A 367 -27.83 -38.49 21.87
C SER A 367 -28.36 -37.50 22.92
#